data_4225b2e40323a2f64e3982e29aa91e36
#
_entry.id   4225b2e40323a2f64e3982e29aa91e36
#
_cell.length_a   1.000
_cell.length_b   1.000
_cell.length_c   1.000
_cell.angle_alpha   90.00
_cell.angle_beta   90.00
_cell.angle_gamma   90.00
#
_symmetry.space_group_name_H-M   'P 1'
#
loop_
_entity.id
_entity.type
_entity.pdbx_description
1 polymer ?
#
loop_
_entity_poly.entity_id
_entity_poly.type
_entity_poly.pdbx_seq_one_letter_code
_entity_poly.pdbx_strand_id
1 'polypeptide(L)'
;MFLGIDLGTSEVKVALVDGARLVGVGRGALDVSRPHPQWSEQDPASWIAATQAAIDELRAQHGPALAAVTGIGLSGQMHGAVLLDDADRVLRPAILWNDTRSAAECAVLEERVPESRRLTGNMAMPGFTAPKLLWVARHEPAVFARTAKVLLPKDYLRLWLTGEHVSEMSDAAGTLWLDVQQRAWCDPMLAATGLDRSHMPRLVEGSAPSGQLRGELARAWGMSSPAVVAGGAGDNAASAIGLGVVADGQGFLSLGTSGVFFVANDAYRPAPERGVHTFCHALPGTWHQMAVMLSAASCLRWVTQLTGAADEAALIAEAEALGDDSRARAPLFLPYLSGERTPHNDAFARGVWFGLGHDTGRAELGYSVLEGVAFGLADGHAAVLDAGGVARSVSLTGGGSRSRFWARLIASALDVPLTLPEASEVGAALGAARLGRLAAEPSASIADVCAPPPVTAMADPVATWQPLLRTRLARFRALYPPLSPLFRTDDGSPP
;
A
#
# COMPACT_ATOMS: atom_id res chain seq x y z
N MET A 1 -6.42 -12.06 -23.97
CA MET A 1 -7.11 -11.18 -23.01
C MET A 1 -6.79 -11.59 -21.59
N PHE A 2 -6.65 -10.61 -20.68
CA PHE A 2 -6.30 -10.86 -19.26
C PHE A 2 -7.20 -10.05 -18.36
N LEU A 3 -7.48 -10.59 -17.19
CA LEU A 3 -8.33 -9.97 -16.18
C LEU A 3 -7.49 -9.69 -14.92
N GLY A 4 -7.54 -8.49 -14.40
CA GLY A 4 -6.94 -8.12 -13.12
C GLY A 4 -8.03 -7.74 -12.13
N ILE A 5 -8.11 -8.45 -11.01
CA ILE A 5 -9.06 -8.20 -9.93
C ILE A 5 -8.30 -7.58 -8.78
N ASP A 6 -8.65 -6.36 -8.41
CA ASP A 6 -8.09 -5.64 -7.27
C ASP A 6 -9.16 -5.50 -6.17
N LEU A 7 -8.96 -6.23 -5.10
CA LEU A 7 -9.81 -6.22 -3.92
C LEU A 7 -9.36 -5.11 -2.97
N GLY A 8 -9.81 -3.88 -3.20
CA GLY A 8 -9.56 -2.76 -2.30
C GLY A 8 -10.43 -2.78 -1.03
N THR A 9 -10.28 -1.77 -0.19
CA THR A 9 -11.06 -1.65 1.05
C THR A 9 -12.47 -1.12 0.82
N SER A 10 -12.66 -0.19 -0.13
CA SER A 10 -13.95 0.46 -0.40
C SER A 10 -14.63 0.01 -1.69
N GLU A 11 -13.89 -0.68 -2.55
CA GLU A 11 -14.41 -1.22 -3.82
C GLU A 11 -13.53 -2.36 -4.33
N VAL A 12 -14.12 -3.25 -5.12
CA VAL A 12 -13.42 -4.17 -6.02
C VAL A 12 -13.35 -3.52 -7.39
N LYS A 13 -12.16 -3.50 -8.00
CA LYS A 13 -11.95 -3.08 -9.39
C LYS A 13 -11.54 -4.28 -10.22
N VAL A 14 -12.15 -4.43 -11.37
CA VAL A 14 -11.79 -5.48 -12.32
C VAL A 14 -11.40 -4.85 -13.64
N ALA A 15 -10.13 -4.99 -14.04
CA ALA A 15 -9.62 -4.47 -15.30
C ALA A 15 -9.56 -5.58 -16.35
N LEU A 16 -10.18 -5.37 -17.51
CA LEU A 16 -10.04 -6.23 -18.69
C LEU A 16 -9.00 -5.63 -19.62
N VAL A 17 -7.97 -6.41 -19.98
CA VAL A 17 -6.76 -5.91 -20.64
C VAL A 17 -6.47 -6.75 -21.89
N ASP A 18 -6.11 -6.08 -22.98
CA ASP A 18 -5.62 -6.67 -24.24
C ASP A 18 -4.17 -6.24 -24.48
N GLY A 19 -3.21 -7.13 -24.19
CA GLY A 19 -1.80 -6.77 -24.18
C GLY A 19 -1.50 -5.66 -23.13
N ALA A 20 -1.18 -4.47 -23.59
CA ALA A 20 -0.99 -3.29 -22.74
C ALA A 20 -2.24 -2.38 -22.67
N ARG A 21 -3.26 -2.62 -23.49
CA ARG A 21 -4.43 -1.75 -23.64
C ARG A 21 -5.53 -2.13 -22.65
N LEU A 22 -5.97 -1.15 -21.85
CA LEU A 22 -7.18 -1.27 -21.03
C LEU A 22 -8.41 -1.29 -21.95
N VAL A 23 -9.21 -2.36 -21.87
CA VAL A 23 -10.44 -2.55 -22.66
C VAL A 23 -11.66 -2.06 -21.91
N GLY A 24 -11.73 -2.34 -20.61
CA GLY A 24 -12.84 -1.94 -19.76
C GLY A 24 -12.53 -2.14 -18.28
N VAL A 25 -13.32 -1.52 -17.43
CA VAL A 25 -13.25 -1.61 -15.98
C VAL A 25 -14.64 -1.85 -15.41
N GLY A 26 -14.79 -2.88 -14.60
CA GLY A 26 -15.97 -3.08 -13.75
C GLY A 26 -15.67 -2.74 -12.30
N ARG A 27 -16.71 -2.33 -11.56
CA ARG A 27 -16.58 -1.89 -10.17
C ARG A 27 -17.66 -2.52 -9.29
N GLY A 28 -17.29 -2.86 -8.05
CA GLY A 28 -18.21 -3.31 -7.02
C GLY A 28 -17.90 -2.60 -5.71
N ALA A 29 -18.86 -1.88 -5.15
CA ALA A 29 -18.68 -1.15 -3.90
C ALA A 29 -18.59 -2.11 -2.70
N LEU A 30 -17.85 -1.69 -1.69
CA LEU A 30 -17.67 -2.40 -0.42
C LEU A 30 -17.88 -1.44 0.76
N ASP A 31 -18.53 -1.94 1.79
CA ASP A 31 -18.70 -1.25 3.07
C ASP A 31 -17.73 -1.79 4.12
N VAL A 32 -17.31 -0.92 5.04
CA VAL A 32 -16.47 -1.26 6.19
C VAL A 32 -17.29 -1.12 7.46
N SER A 33 -17.38 -2.18 8.24
CA SER A 33 -17.99 -2.20 9.56
C SER A 33 -16.98 -1.67 10.61
N ARG A 34 -17.46 -0.81 11.51
CA ARG A 34 -16.70 -0.26 12.63
C ARG A 34 -17.48 -0.46 13.95
N PRO A 35 -17.58 -1.70 14.44
CA PRO A 35 -18.43 -2.03 15.59
C PRO A 35 -17.96 -1.39 16.91
N HIS A 36 -16.68 -1.01 17.00
CA HIS A 36 -16.09 -0.29 18.13
C HIS A 36 -15.10 0.76 17.63
N PRO A 37 -14.74 1.76 18.44
CA PRO A 37 -13.62 2.65 18.14
C PRO A 37 -12.36 1.83 17.81
N GLN A 38 -11.61 2.23 16.79
CA GLN A 38 -10.39 1.57 16.32
C GLN A 38 -10.57 0.19 15.66
N TRP A 39 -11.77 -0.35 15.59
CA TRP A 39 -12.06 -1.59 14.88
C TRP A 39 -12.44 -1.33 13.43
N SER A 40 -12.04 -2.25 12.56
CA SER A 40 -12.32 -2.19 11.12
C SER A 40 -12.47 -3.62 10.58
N GLU A 41 -13.67 -3.97 10.15
CA GLU A 41 -14.03 -5.33 9.73
C GLU A 41 -14.80 -5.35 8.42
N GLN A 42 -14.68 -6.44 7.67
CA GLN A 42 -15.52 -6.74 6.51
C GLN A 42 -15.97 -8.21 6.53
N ASP A 43 -17.18 -8.46 6.04
CA ASP A 43 -17.64 -9.81 5.73
C ASP A 43 -16.99 -10.28 4.42
N PRO A 44 -16.19 -11.38 4.41
CA PRO A 44 -15.59 -11.90 3.20
C PRO A 44 -16.59 -12.27 2.09
N ALA A 45 -17.85 -12.57 2.43
CA ALA A 45 -18.90 -12.81 1.43
C ALA A 45 -19.19 -11.55 0.58
N SER A 46 -19.03 -10.35 1.15
CA SER A 46 -19.20 -9.09 0.42
C SER A 46 -18.19 -8.92 -0.71
N TRP A 47 -16.96 -9.43 -0.54
CA TRP A 47 -15.92 -9.37 -1.57
C TRP A 47 -16.28 -10.20 -2.80
N ILE A 48 -16.87 -11.39 -2.57
CA ILE A 48 -17.38 -12.27 -3.65
C ILE A 48 -18.52 -11.56 -4.40
N ALA A 49 -19.47 -10.99 -3.66
CA ALA A 49 -20.62 -10.27 -4.26
C ALA A 49 -20.15 -9.05 -5.07
N ALA A 50 -19.23 -8.25 -4.55
CA ALA A 50 -18.67 -7.08 -5.24
C ALA A 50 -17.85 -7.48 -6.48
N THR A 51 -17.09 -8.58 -6.40
CA THR A 51 -16.36 -9.13 -7.55
C THR A 51 -17.33 -9.57 -8.64
N GLN A 52 -18.39 -10.28 -8.27
CA GLN A 52 -19.41 -10.72 -9.23
C GLN A 52 -20.10 -9.52 -9.89
N ALA A 53 -20.45 -8.48 -9.13
CA ALA A 53 -21.06 -7.25 -9.69
C ALA A 53 -20.13 -6.57 -10.70
N ALA A 54 -18.83 -6.46 -10.39
CA ALA A 54 -17.82 -5.88 -11.29
C ALA A 54 -17.65 -6.70 -12.58
N ILE A 55 -17.69 -8.04 -12.49
CA ILE A 55 -17.65 -8.94 -13.64
C ILE A 55 -18.94 -8.81 -14.48
N ASP A 56 -20.11 -8.71 -13.86
CA ASP A 56 -21.39 -8.56 -14.57
C ASP A 56 -21.44 -7.25 -15.35
N GLU A 57 -20.88 -6.16 -14.78
CA GLU A 57 -20.73 -4.88 -15.49
C GLU A 57 -19.83 -5.03 -16.73
N LEU A 58 -18.66 -5.65 -16.60
CA LEU A 58 -17.78 -5.93 -17.74
C LEU A 58 -18.41 -6.84 -18.77
N ARG A 59 -19.14 -7.86 -18.36
CA ARG A 59 -19.83 -8.80 -19.26
C ARG A 59 -20.88 -8.08 -20.10
N ALA A 60 -21.63 -7.17 -19.50
CA ALA A 60 -22.65 -6.40 -20.20
C ALA A 60 -22.07 -5.49 -21.29
N GLN A 61 -20.86 -4.94 -21.06
CA GLN A 61 -20.22 -3.97 -21.96
C GLN A 61 -19.22 -4.62 -22.92
N HIS A 62 -18.54 -5.68 -22.50
CA HIS A 62 -17.37 -6.27 -23.18
C HIS A 62 -17.42 -7.81 -23.24
N GLY A 63 -18.62 -8.41 -23.32
CA GLY A 63 -18.81 -9.86 -23.28
C GLY A 63 -17.92 -10.67 -24.24
N PRO A 64 -17.79 -10.31 -25.54
CA PRO A 64 -16.90 -11.01 -26.47
C PRO A 64 -15.42 -10.98 -26.06
N ALA A 65 -14.95 -9.86 -25.49
CA ALA A 65 -13.58 -9.74 -24.99
C ALA A 65 -13.37 -10.54 -23.69
N LEU A 66 -14.38 -10.56 -22.81
CA LEU A 66 -14.36 -11.36 -21.58
C LEU A 66 -14.32 -12.87 -21.90
N ALA A 67 -15.01 -13.32 -22.94
CA ALA A 67 -14.99 -14.71 -23.40
C ALA A 67 -13.60 -15.18 -23.83
N ALA A 68 -12.73 -14.28 -24.24
CA ALA A 68 -11.36 -14.56 -24.69
C ALA A 68 -10.29 -14.50 -23.57
N VAL A 69 -10.69 -14.33 -22.30
CA VAL A 69 -9.75 -14.27 -21.17
C VAL A 69 -9.09 -15.62 -20.94
N THR A 70 -7.75 -15.63 -20.90
CA THR A 70 -6.91 -16.80 -20.66
C THR A 70 -6.16 -16.78 -19.34
N GLY A 71 -5.97 -15.59 -18.74
CA GLY A 71 -5.27 -15.41 -17.48
C GLY A 71 -5.96 -14.38 -16.58
N ILE A 72 -5.99 -14.67 -15.28
CA ILE A 72 -6.55 -13.84 -14.22
C ILE A 72 -5.45 -13.60 -13.18
N GLY A 73 -5.23 -12.34 -12.81
CA GLY A 73 -4.39 -11.99 -11.67
C GLY A 73 -5.21 -11.35 -10.56
N LEU A 74 -4.71 -11.46 -9.35
CA LEU A 74 -5.33 -10.92 -8.15
C LEU A 74 -4.42 -9.88 -7.51
N SER A 75 -5.02 -8.81 -7.04
CA SER A 75 -4.46 -7.84 -6.12
C SER A 75 -5.43 -7.66 -4.97
N GLY A 76 -4.95 -7.23 -3.81
CA GLY A 76 -5.87 -6.90 -2.73
C GLY A 76 -5.22 -6.19 -1.55
N GLN A 77 -6.10 -5.60 -0.71
CA GLN A 77 -5.71 -5.03 0.56
C GLN A 77 -4.98 -6.08 1.40
N MET A 78 -3.81 -5.70 1.91
CA MET A 78 -2.94 -6.59 2.66
C MET A 78 -3.41 -6.80 4.11
N HIS A 79 -2.81 -7.76 4.78
CA HIS A 79 -2.86 -7.95 6.24
C HIS A 79 -4.21 -8.39 6.83
N GLY A 80 -5.29 -8.41 6.09
CA GLY A 80 -6.60 -8.86 6.57
C GLY A 80 -6.55 -10.33 7.05
N ALA A 81 -7.24 -10.64 8.14
CA ALA A 81 -7.26 -12.00 8.69
C ALA A 81 -8.62 -12.67 8.42
N VAL A 82 -8.67 -13.63 7.50
CA VAL A 82 -9.82 -14.48 7.22
C VAL A 82 -9.59 -15.83 7.88
N LEU A 83 -10.41 -16.18 8.88
CA LEU A 83 -10.29 -17.39 9.64
C LEU A 83 -11.34 -18.40 9.15
N LEU A 84 -10.89 -19.58 8.75
CA LEU A 84 -11.73 -20.65 8.21
C LEU A 84 -11.71 -21.89 9.11
N ASP A 85 -12.83 -22.59 9.20
CA ASP A 85 -12.89 -23.93 9.79
C ASP A 85 -12.45 -25.01 8.77
N ASP A 86 -12.51 -26.27 9.18
CA ASP A 86 -12.13 -27.45 8.39
C ASP A 86 -13.02 -27.69 7.15
N ALA A 87 -14.15 -27.01 7.08
CA ALA A 87 -15.07 -27.02 5.93
C ALA A 87 -15.02 -25.72 5.10
N ASP A 88 -13.96 -24.92 5.24
CA ASP A 88 -13.74 -23.63 4.58
C ASP A 88 -14.82 -22.57 4.89
N ARG A 89 -15.55 -22.70 5.99
CA ARG A 89 -16.54 -21.71 6.44
C ARG A 89 -15.86 -20.59 7.20
N VAL A 90 -16.19 -19.36 6.87
CA VAL A 90 -15.70 -18.18 7.58
C VAL A 90 -16.22 -18.18 9.02
N LEU A 91 -15.32 -18.03 9.98
CA LEU A 91 -15.63 -18.10 11.41
C LEU A 91 -16.05 -16.76 12.01
N ARG A 92 -15.61 -15.65 11.38
CA ARG A 92 -15.91 -14.29 11.80
C ARG A 92 -15.65 -13.31 10.68
N PRO A 93 -16.15 -12.03 10.73
CA PRO A 93 -15.72 -10.97 9.82
C PRO A 93 -14.20 -10.79 9.85
N ALA A 94 -13.60 -10.51 8.69
CA ALA A 94 -12.15 -10.30 8.58
C ALA A 94 -11.74 -9.00 9.29
N ILE A 95 -10.71 -9.08 10.13
CA ILE A 95 -10.08 -7.91 10.77
C ILE A 95 -9.14 -7.27 9.73
N LEU A 96 -9.38 -6.00 9.36
CA LEU A 96 -8.70 -5.32 8.27
C LEU A 96 -7.35 -4.72 8.69
N TRP A 97 -6.60 -4.23 7.70
CA TRP A 97 -5.26 -3.65 7.84
C TRP A 97 -5.21 -2.37 8.71
N ASN A 98 -6.29 -1.59 8.72
CA ASN A 98 -6.44 -0.34 9.47
C ASN A 98 -7.11 -0.53 10.84
N ASP A 99 -7.27 -1.77 11.29
CA ASP A 99 -7.72 -2.12 12.63
C ASP A 99 -6.55 -2.06 13.61
N THR A 100 -6.76 -1.45 14.77
CA THR A 100 -5.68 -1.28 15.76
C THR A 100 -5.93 -1.98 17.09
N ARG A 101 -6.97 -2.86 17.16
CA ARG A 101 -7.34 -3.59 18.40
C ARG A 101 -6.21 -4.45 18.97
N SER A 102 -5.32 -4.97 18.12
CA SER A 102 -4.21 -5.86 18.48
C SER A 102 -2.89 -5.11 18.80
N ALA A 103 -2.97 -3.83 19.18
CA ALA A 103 -1.76 -3.05 19.46
C ALA A 103 -0.92 -3.61 20.61
N ALA A 104 -1.58 -4.13 21.66
CA ALA A 104 -0.90 -4.75 22.81
C ALA A 104 -0.17 -6.05 22.43
N GLU A 105 -0.70 -6.81 21.48
CA GLU A 105 -0.16 -8.08 21.01
C GLU A 105 1.12 -7.93 20.19
N CYS A 106 1.41 -6.74 19.67
CA CYS A 106 2.65 -6.46 18.95
C CYS A 106 3.88 -6.67 19.86
N ALA A 107 3.88 -6.10 21.04
CA ALA A 107 4.97 -6.27 22.01
C ALA A 107 5.11 -7.75 22.45
N VAL A 108 3.98 -8.44 22.67
CA VAL A 108 3.98 -9.86 23.02
C VAL A 108 4.61 -10.72 21.93
N LEU A 109 4.34 -10.41 20.64
CA LEU A 109 4.93 -11.13 19.52
C LEU A 109 6.46 -10.93 19.46
N GLU A 110 6.93 -9.70 19.58
CA GLU A 110 8.37 -9.38 19.56
C GLU A 110 9.12 -9.96 20.80
N GLU A 111 8.47 -9.99 21.97
CA GLU A 111 9.01 -10.65 23.17
C GLU A 111 9.16 -12.16 22.97
N ARG A 112 8.14 -12.83 22.38
CA ARG A 112 8.18 -14.27 22.09
C ARG A 112 9.23 -14.64 21.05
N VAL A 113 9.47 -13.76 20.07
CA VAL A 113 10.46 -13.96 19.01
C VAL A 113 11.35 -12.69 18.89
N PRO A 114 12.41 -12.57 19.70
CA PRO A 114 13.29 -11.38 19.66
C PRO A 114 13.92 -11.09 18.29
N GLU A 115 14.06 -12.13 17.45
CA GLU A 115 14.57 -11.98 16.07
C GLU A 115 13.48 -11.64 15.04
N SER A 116 12.24 -11.43 15.46
CA SER A 116 11.08 -11.22 14.57
C SER A 116 11.35 -10.16 13.50
N ARG A 117 11.93 -9.02 13.89
CA ARG A 117 12.25 -7.91 12.99
C ARG A 117 13.25 -8.31 11.90
N ARG A 118 14.26 -9.13 12.24
CA ARG A 118 15.25 -9.63 11.28
C ARG A 118 14.63 -10.65 10.31
N LEU A 119 13.78 -11.55 10.81
CA LEU A 119 13.13 -12.58 10.03
C LEU A 119 12.08 -12.00 9.07
N THR A 120 11.23 -11.12 9.58
CA THR A 120 10.10 -10.56 8.82
C THR A 120 10.43 -9.27 8.07
N GLY A 121 11.59 -8.63 8.37
CA GLY A 121 11.95 -7.32 7.80
C GLY A 121 11.13 -6.16 8.31
N ASN A 122 10.30 -6.38 9.33
CA ASN A 122 9.33 -5.41 9.80
C ASN A 122 9.23 -5.42 11.33
N MET A 123 8.88 -4.27 11.88
CA MET A 123 8.42 -4.12 13.24
C MET A 123 6.98 -4.66 13.35
N ALA A 124 6.61 -5.29 14.44
CA ALA A 124 5.23 -5.69 14.66
C ALA A 124 4.33 -4.46 14.83
N MET A 125 3.27 -4.40 14.04
CA MET A 125 2.27 -3.33 14.09
C MET A 125 0.87 -3.94 14.08
N PRO A 126 -0.15 -3.28 14.68
CA PRO A 126 -1.49 -3.87 14.81
C PRO A 126 -2.18 -4.12 13.46
N GLY A 127 -1.77 -3.40 12.41
CA GLY A 127 -2.26 -3.63 11.05
C GLY A 127 -1.85 -4.98 10.46
N PHE A 128 -0.77 -5.62 10.89
CA PHE A 128 -0.33 -6.92 10.39
C PHE A 128 -1.19 -8.09 10.89
N THR A 129 -1.09 -9.25 10.23
CA THR A 129 -1.97 -10.40 10.49
C THR A 129 -1.65 -11.10 11.82
N ALA A 130 -0.37 -11.36 12.11
CA ALA A 130 0.03 -12.14 13.28
C ALA A 130 -0.45 -11.56 14.63
N PRO A 131 -0.34 -10.24 14.92
CA PRO A 131 -0.91 -9.67 16.14
C PRO A 131 -2.42 -9.86 16.27
N LYS A 132 -3.16 -9.83 15.14
CA LYS A 132 -4.62 -10.06 15.15
C LYS A 132 -4.97 -11.48 15.63
N LEU A 133 -4.17 -12.48 15.22
CA LEU A 133 -4.39 -13.86 15.66
C LEU A 133 -4.08 -14.05 17.15
N LEU A 134 -3.09 -13.36 17.70
CA LEU A 134 -2.86 -13.31 19.15
C LEU A 134 -4.05 -12.69 19.89
N TRP A 135 -4.60 -11.61 19.33
CA TRP A 135 -5.80 -10.97 19.88
C TRP A 135 -7.00 -11.93 19.85
N VAL A 136 -7.25 -12.62 18.71
CA VAL A 136 -8.33 -13.59 18.57
C VAL A 136 -8.16 -14.76 19.57
N ALA A 137 -6.94 -15.28 19.70
CA ALA A 137 -6.65 -16.35 20.67
C ALA A 137 -7.00 -15.94 22.11
N ARG A 138 -6.78 -14.68 22.46
CA ARG A 138 -7.03 -14.13 23.80
C ARG A 138 -8.49 -13.77 24.05
N HIS A 139 -9.14 -13.13 23.07
CA HIS A 139 -10.46 -12.52 23.25
C HIS A 139 -11.60 -13.35 22.65
N GLU A 140 -11.30 -14.22 21.67
CA GLU A 140 -12.27 -15.10 20.99
C GLU A 140 -11.75 -16.55 20.93
N PRO A 141 -11.41 -17.17 22.08
CA PRO A 141 -10.73 -18.48 22.10
C PRO A 141 -11.52 -19.59 21.41
N ALA A 142 -12.85 -19.53 21.41
CA ALA A 142 -13.69 -20.48 20.69
C ALA A 142 -13.59 -20.38 19.17
N VAL A 143 -13.37 -19.17 18.64
CA VAL A 143 -13.09 -18.93 17.21
C VAL A 143 -11.69 -19.44 16.88
N PHE A 144 -10.70 -19.09 17.70
CA PHE A 144 -9.31 -19.51 17.51
C PHE A 144 -9.18 -21.05 17.49
N ALA A 145 -9.81 -21.75 18.44
CA ALA A 145 -9.75 -23.22 18.54
C ALA A 145 -10.39 -23.95 17.35
N ARG A 146 -11.28 -23.29 16.60
CA ARG A 146 -11.89 -23.83 15.39
C ARG A 146 -11.17 -23.42 14.09
N THR A 147 -10.17 -22.55 14.18
CA THR A 147 -9.46 -22.08 13.01
C THR A 147 -8.59 -23.21 12.45
N ALA A 148 -8.93 -23.68 11.26
CA ALA A 148 -8.17 -24.68 10.50
C ALA A 148 -7.27 -24.03 9.43
N LYS A 149 -7.67 -22.88 8.89
CA LYS A 149 -6.90 -22.11 7.89
C LYS A 149 -6.99 -20.61 8.16
N VAL A 150 -5.89 -19.92 7.85
CA VAL A 150 -5.83 -18.46 7.84
C VAL A 150 -5.46 -18.00 6.44
N LEU A 151 -6.32 -17.18 5.84
CA LEU A 151 -6.10 -16.61 4.51
C LEU A 151 -6.08 -15.08 4.58
N LEU A 152 -5.41 -14.47 3.61
CA LEU A 152 -5.51 -13.03 3.34
C LEU A 152 -6.74 -12.74 2.47
N PRO A 153 -7.23 -11.49 2.38
CA PRO A 153 -8.46 -11.17 1.65
C PRO A 153 -8.45 -11.67 0.20
N LYS A 154 -7.39 -11.40 -0.57
CA LYS A 154 -7.31 -11.87 -1.95
C LYS A 154 -7.15 -13.39 -2.06
N ASP A 155 -6.55 -14.03 -1.04
CA ASP A 155 -6.36 -15.49 -1.03
C ASP A 155 -7.68 -16.20 -0.73
N TYR A 156 -8.57 -15.60 0.08
CA TYR A 156 -9.94 -16.07 0.23
C TYR A 156 -10.75 -15.92 -1.08
N LEU A 157 -10.57 -14.79 -1.78
CA LEU A 157 -11.17 -14.62 -3.11
C LEU A 157 -10.64 -15.68 -4.09
N ARG A 158 -9.35 -16.01 -4.05
CA ARG A 158 -8.74 -17.10 -4.81
C ARG A 158 -9.37 -18.45 -4.49
N LEU A 159 -9.56 -18.76 -3.21
CA LEU A 159 -10.21 -20.00 -2.78
C LEU A 159 -11.60 -20.13 -3.44
N TRP A 160 -12.38 -19.06 -3.45
CA TRP A 160 -13.65 -19.05 -4.17
C TRP A 160 -13.49 -19.27 -5.68
N LEU A 161 -12.50 -18.63 -6.30
CA LEU A 161 -12.24 -18.74 -7.75
C LEU A 161 -11.76 -20.14 -8.16
N THR A 162 -10.90 -20.77 -7.38
CA THR A 162 -10.13 -21.95 -7.80
C THR A 162 -10.39 -23.20 -6.97
N GLY A 163 -10.75 -23.06 -5.70
CA GLY A 163 -10.80 -24.15 -4.73
C GLY A 163 -9.45 -24.44 -4.05
N GLU A 164 -8.43 -23.60 -4.29
CA GLU A 164 -7.07 -23.84 -3.82
C GLU A 164 -6.69 -22.89 -2.66
N HIS A 165 -6.10 -23.45 -1.59
CA HIS A 165 -5.49 -22.68 -0.50
C HIS A 165 -4.06 -22.27 -0.91
N VAL A 166 -3.94 -21.10 -1.51
CA VAL A 166 -2.67 -20.55 -2.01
C VAL A 166 -2.52 -19.10 -1.59
N SER A 167 -1.32 -18.71 -1.18
CA SER A 167 -0.88 -17.34 -1.01
C SER A 167 0.35 -17.07 -1.87
N GLU A 168 0.79 -15.82 -1.94
CA GLU A 168 2.00 -15.47 -2.67
C GLU A 168 2.91 -14.57 -1.83
N MET A 169 4.17 -14.44 -2.27
CA MET A 169 5.27 -13.92 -1.48
C MET A 169 5.04 -12.48 -0.99
N SER A 170 4.49 -11.58 -1.82
CA SER A 170 4.40 -10.16 -1.46
C SER A 170 3.37 -9.90 -0.36
N ASP A 171 2.22 -10.54 -0.45
CA ASP A 171 1.15 -10.40 0.55
C ASP A 171 1.44 -11.25 1.80
N ALA A 172 1.97 -12.47 1.63
CA ALA A 172 2.41 -13.32 2.73
C ALA A 172 3.48 -12.63 3.61
N ALA A 173 4.36 -11.82 3.04
CA ALA A 173 5.32 -11.00 3.78
C ALA A 173 4.62 -10.06 4.76
N GLY A 174 3.44 -9.55 4.43
CA GLY A 174 2.62 -8.70 5.29
C GLY A 174 1.89 -9.44 6.42
N THR A 175 2.06 -10.75 6.57
CA THR A 175 1.48 -11.50 7.69
C THR A 175 2.30 -11.44 8.99
N LEU A 176 3.60 -11.16 8.91
CA LEU A 176 4.65 -11.38 9.92
C LEU A 176 4.88 -12.88 10.22
N TRP A 177 4.44 -13.79 9.35
CA TRP A 177 4.75 -15.22 9.43
C TRP A 177 5.72 -15.70 8.36
N LEU A 178 6.05 -14.84 7.38
CA LEU A 178 7.03 -15.16 6.36
C LEU A 178 8.45 -14.77 6.83
N ASP A 179 9.41 -15.68 6.66
CA ASP A 179 10.82 -15.28 6.57
C ASP A 179 11.00 -14.64 5.20
N VAL A 180 11.09 -13.30 5.20
CA VAL A 180 11.09 -12.50 3.95
C VAL A 180 12.35 -12.72 3.14
N GLN A 181 13.48 -12.99 3.80
CA GLN A 181 14.73 -13.30 3.12
C GLN A 181 14.67 -14.66 2.44
N GLN A 182 14.15 -15.67 3.16
CA GLN A 182 14.07 -17.06 2.67
C GLN A 182 12.85 -17.31 1.78
N ARG A 183 11.89 -16.37 1.73
CA ARG A 183 10.64 -16.48 0.97
C ARG A 183 9.86 -17.76 1.37
N ALA A 184 9.74 -18.01 2.66
CA ALA A 184 9.13 -19.22 3.21
C ALA A 184 8.42 -18.94 4.54
N TRP A 185 7.42 -19.75 4.88
CA TRP A 185 6.79 -19.66 6.20
C TRP A 185 7.81 -19.90 7.32
N CYS A 186 7.76 -19.07 8.33
CA CYS A 186 8.68 -19.04 9.47
C CYS A 186 8.07 -19.75 10.68
N ASP A 187 8.52 -20.99 10.99
CA ASP A 187 7.93 -21.79 12.07
C ASP A 187 8.01 -21.10 13.45
N PRO A 188 9.10 -20.40 13.84
CA PRO A 188 9.11 -19.64 15.08
C PRO A 188 8.02 -18.57 15.18
N MET A 189 7.76 -17.85 14.08
CA MET A 189 6.73 -16.81 14.03
C MET A 189 5.32 -17.40 14.07
N LEU A 190 5.10 -18.55 13.41
CA LEU A 190 3.83 -19.28 13.48
C LEU A 190 3.57 -19.78 14.91
N ALA A 191 4.54 -20.46 15.50
CA ALA A 191 4.44 -21.01 16.86
C ALA A 191 4.19 -19.91 17.90
N ALA A 192 4.78 -18.73 17.73
CA ALA A 192 4.54 -17.58 18.61
C ALA A 192 3.08 -17.11 18.62
N THR A 193 2.31 -17.39 17.57
CA THR A 193 0.88 -17.10 17.50
C THR A 193 -0.01 -18.30 17.79
N GLY A 194 0.58 -19.45 18.17
CA GLY A 194 -0.15 -20.70 18.45
C GLY A 194 -0.59 -21.46 17.20
N LEU A 195 0.02 -21.14 16.05
CA LEU A 195 -0.26 -21.76 14.75
C LEU A 195 0.95 -22.58 14.29
N ASP A 196 0.75 -23.35 13.23
CA ASP A 196 1.76 -24.12 12.52
C ASP A 196 1.51 -24.07 11.00
N ARG A 197 2.35 -24.75 10.22
CA ARG A 197 2.24 -24.80 8.76
C ARG A 197 0.93 -25.40 8.24
N SER A 198 0.23 -26.21 9.03
CA SER A 198 -1.06 -26.78 8.62
C SER A 198 -2.14 -25.72 8.47
N HIS A 199 -2.00 -24.60 9.20
CA HIS A 199 -2.92 -23.46 9.12
C HIS A 199 -2.65 -22.54 7.91
N MET A 200 -1.47 -22.68 7.28
CA MET A 200 -1.03 -21.78 6.22
C MET A 200 -1.38 -22.32 4.83
N PRO A 201 -1.69 -21.43 3.87
CA PRO A 201 -1.81 -21.81 2.46
C PRO A 201 -0.43 -22.14 1.86
N ARG A 202 -0.44 -22.87 0.74
CA ARG A 202 0.78 -23.08 -0.08
C ARG A 202 1.26 -21.76 -0.68
N LEU A 203 2.57 -21.52 -0.67
CA LEU A 203 3.18 -20.32 -1.26
C LEU A 203 3.55 -20.54 -2.73
N VAL A 204 3.33 -19.49 -3.53
CA VAL A 204 3.81 -19.39 -4.92
C VAL A 204 4.41 -17.99 -5.16
N GLU A 205 5.11 -17.83 -6.28
CA GLU A 205 5.48 -16.48 -6.76
C GLU A 205 4.26 -15.77 -7.35
N GLY A 206 4.23 -14.44 -7.29
CA GLY A 206 3.10 -13.66 -7.77
C GLY A 206 2.79 -13.85 -9.25
N SER A 207 3.84 -14.07 -10.09
CA SER A 207 3.74 -14.35 -11.52
C SER A 207 3.54 -15.84 -11.87
N ALA A 208 3.53 -16.73 -10.87
CA ALA A 208 3.34 -18.17 -11.11
C ALA A 208 1.86 -18.56 -11.12
N PRO A 209 1.47 -19.66 -11.77
CA PRO A 209 0.14 -20.22 -11.67
C PRO A 209 -0.19 -20.65 -10.22
N SER A 210 -1.38 -20.30 -9.75
CA SER A 210 -1.88 -20.70 -8.42
C SER A 210 -3.05 -21.67 -8.48
N GLY A 211 -3.70 -21.79 -9.63
CA GLY A 211 -4.84 -22.65 -9.89
C GLY A 211 -5.50 -22.30 -11.22
N GLN A 212 -6.65 -22.89 -11.48
CA GLN A 212 -7.51 -22.57 -12.62
C GLN A 212 -8.87 -22.08 -12.12
N LEU A 213 -9.46 -21.14 -12.83
CA LEU A 213 -10.83 -20.69 -12.57
C LEU A 213 -11.77 -21.88 -12.61
N ARG A 214 -12.63 -22.04 -11.62
CA ARG A 214 -13.66 -23.08 -11.59
C ARG A 214 -14.53 -23.03 -12.85
N GLY A 215 -14.78 -24.19 -13.46
CA GLY A 215 -15.55 -24.27 -14.69
C GLY A 215 -16.96 -23.69 -14.60
N GLU A 216 -17.59 -23.74 -13.42
CA GLU A 216 -18.89 -23.12 -13.17
C GLU A 216 -18.83 -21.58 -13.25
N LEU A 217 -17.77 -20.97 -12.69
CA LEU A 217 -17.55 -19.52 -12.76
C LEU A 217 -17.18 -19.11 -14.19
N ALA A 218 -16.33 -19.85 -14.87
CA ALA A 218 -15.98 -19.61 -16.26
C ALA A 218 -17.25 -19.55 -17.15
N ARG A 219 -18.14 -20.53 -16.99
CA ARG A 219 -19.42 -20.56 -17.72
C ARG A 219 -20.34 -19.39 -17.33
N ALA A 220 -20.46 -19.10 -16.02
CA ALA A 220 -21.29 -17.99 -15.52
C ALA A 220 -20.80 -16.63 -16.05
N TRP A 221 -19.48 -16.45 -16.18
CA TRP A 221 -18.88 -15.24 -16.72
C TRP A 221 -18.85 -15.18 -18.25
N GLY A 222 -19.25 -16.26 -18.92
CA GLY A 222 -19.27 -16.36 -20.38
C GLY A 222 -17.90 -16.56 -21.01
N MET A 223 -16.92 -17.09 -20.25
CA MET A 223 -15.59 -17.41 -20.77
C MET A 223 -15.61 -18.68 -21.60
N SER A 224 -14.82 -18.73 -22.67
CA SER A 224 -14.75 -19.88 -23.59
C SER A 224 -14.05 -21.09 -22.94
N SER A 225 -13.15 -20.88 -21.99
CA SER A 225 -12.44 -21.91 -21.22
C SER A 225 -12.05 -21.38 -19.83
N PRO A 226 -11.81 -22.26 -18.85
CA PRO A 226 -11.25 -21.84 -17.57
C PRO A 226 -9.90 -21.15 -17.75
N ALA A 227 -9.76 -19.95 -17.16
CA ALA A 227 -8.52 -19.17 -17.21
C ALA A 227 -7.54 -19.62 -16.11
N VAL A 228 -6.23 -19.47 -16.37
CA VAL A 228 -5.20 -19.64 -15.35
C VAL A 228 -5.29 -18.49 -14.34
N VAL A 229 -5.25 -18.81 -13.04
CA VAL A 229 -5.19 -17.79 -11.98
C VAL A 229 -3.76 -17.69 -11.46
N ALA A 230 -3.18 -16.48 -11.51
CA ALA A 230 -1.82 -16.20 -11.03
C ALA A 230 -1.74 -16.13 -9.50
N GLY A 231 -0.55 -16.19 -8.93
CA GLY A 231 -0.27 -15.87 -7.53
C GLY A 231 -0.79 -14.50 -7.13
N GLY A 232 -0.67 -13.50 -7.99
CA GLY A 232 -1.12 -12.16 -7.73
C GLY A 232 -0.15 -11.36 -6.85
N ALA A 233 -0.64 -10.34 -6.16
CA ALA A 233 0.19 -9.50 -5.29
C ALA A 233 -0.64 -8.76 -4.23
N GLY A 234 0.00 -8.32 -3.14
CA GLY A 234 -0.52 -7.24 -2.32
C GLY A 234 -0.64 -5.94 -3.13
N ASP A 235 -1.54 -5.05 -2.76
CA ASP A 235 -1.96 -3.86 -3.53
C ASP A 235 -0.79 -2.97 -3.99
N ASN A 236 0.19 -2.71 -3.10
CA ASN A 236 1.35 -1.89 -3.45
C ASN A 236 2.29 -2.60 -4.44
N ALA A 237 2.53 -3.90 -4.26
CA ALA A 237 3.34 -4.69 -5.20
C ALA A 237 2.64 -4.84 -6.55
N ALA A 238 1.31 -5.00 -6.58
CA ALA A 238 0.53 -4.98 -7.82
C ALA A 238 0.61 -3.61 -8.51
N SER A 239 0.50 -2.51 -7.75
CA SER A 239 0.68 -1.16 -8.28
C SER A 239 2.08 -0.97 -8.90
N ALA A 240 3.12 -1.50 -8.26
CA ALA A 240 4.49 -1.52 -8.80
C ALA A 240 4.55 -2.24 -10.17
N ILE A 241 3.95 -3.43 -10.27
CA ILE A 241 3.84 -4.17 -11.54
C ILE A 241 3.10 -3.34 -12.59
N GLY A 242 1.99 -2.67 -12.19
CA GLY A 242 1.21 -1.79 -13.08
C GLY A 242 1.99 -0.58 -13.60
N LEU A 243 2.94 -0.08 -12.82
CA LEU A 243 3.82 1.04 -13.16
C LEU A 243 5.12 0.60 -13.86
N GLY A 244 5.37 -0.69 -14.01
CA GLY A 244 6.63 -1.20 -14.57
C GLY A 244 7.80 -1.08 -13.60
N VAL A 245 7.56 -0.99 -12.30
CA VAL A 245 8.57 -0.99 -11.24
C VAL A 245 8.88 -2.44 -10.90
N VAL A 246 9.84 -3.04 -11.59
CA VAL A 246 10.12 -4.49 -11.60
C VAL A 246 11.60 -4.83 -11.41
N ALA A 247 12.47 -3.84 -11.37
CA ALA A 247 13.91 -4.01 -11.25
C ALA A 247 14.52 -3.10 -10.17
N ASP A 248 15.69 -3.49 -9.66
CA ASP A 248 16.44 -2.75 -8.63
C ASP A 248 16.59 -1.28 -8.98
N GLY A 249 16.25 -0.41 -8.04
CA GLY A 249 16.34 1.04 -8.17
C GLY A 249 15.19 1.70 -8.93
N GLN A 250 14.23 0.94 -9.44
CA GLN A 250 12.97 1.50 -9.90
C GLN A 250 12.03 1.72 -8.72
N GLY A 251 11.29 2.83 -8.73
CA GLY A 251 10.38 3.17 -7.64
C GLY A 251 9.18 4.00 -8.07
N PHE A 252 8.27 4.16 -7.17
CA PHE A 252 7.19 5.13 -7.32
C PHE A 252 6.90 5.84 -6.00
N LEU A 253 6.35 7.03 -6.11
CA LEU A 253 5.80 7.81 -5.04
C LEU A 253 4.30 7.97 -5.30
N SER A 254 3.48 7.46 -4.37
CA SER A 254 2.03 7.65 -4.39
C SER A 254 1.66 8.81 -3.48
N LEU A 255 1.05 9.87 -4.05
CA LEU A 255 0.59 11.06 -3.35
C LEU A 255 -0.93 11.05 -3.26
N GLY A 256 -1.45 10.18 -2.42
CA GLY A 256 -2.87 10.03 -2.09
C GLY A 256 -3.21 10.66 -0.74
N THR A 257 -4.29 10.20 -0.09
CA THR A 257 -4.63 10.58 1.30
C THR A 257 -3.42 10.42 2.21
N SER A 258 -2.75 9.26 2.14
CA SER A 258 -1.42 8.98 2.68
C SER A 258 -0.37 9.05 1.56
N GLY A 259 0.92 9.03 1.93
CA GLY A 259 2.04 8.98 1.01
C GLY A 259 2.78 7.64 1.11
N VAL A 260 3.17 7.07 -0.02
CA VAL A 260 4.00 5.88 -0.07
C VAL A 260 5.17 6.11 -1.00
N PHE A 261 6.37 5.90 -0.51
CA PHE A 261 7.58 5.80 -1.33
C PHE A 261 7.99 4.33 -1.42
N PHE A 262 7.90 3.75 -2.59
CA PHE A 262 8.17 2.35 -2.88
C PHE A 262 9.40 2.22 -3.77
N VAL A 263 10.29 1.28 -3.46
CA VAL A 263 11.47 0.98 -4.29
C VAL A 263 11.64 -0.54 -4.40
N ALA A 264 11.78 -1.04 -5.63
CA ALA A 264 12.14 -2.43 -5.90
C ALA A 264 13.65 -2.64 -5.66
N ASN A 265 14.00 -3.79 -5.09
CA ASN A 265 15.37 -4.19 -4.75
C ASN A 265 15.66 -5.61 -5.24
N ASP A 266 16.92 -5.85 -5.60
CA ASP A 266 17.46 -7.17 -5.95
C ASP A 266 17.93 -8.00 -4.74
N ALA A 267 17.85 -7.42 -3.53
CA ALA A 267 18.27 -8.04 -2.29
C ALA A 267 17.35 -7.65 -1.12
N TYR A 268 17.34 -8.49 -0.09
CA TYR A 268 16.67 -8.22 1.17
C TYR A 268 17.44 -7.16 1.99
N ARG A 269 16.83 -5.98 2.21
CA ARG A 269 17.45 -4.81 2.87
C ARG A 269 16.53 -4.27 3.96
N PRO A 270 16.35 -4.95 5.10
CA PRO A 270 15.45 -4.51 6.16
C PRO A 270 16.00 -3.32 6.95
N ALA A 271 15.11 -2.40 7.34
CA ALA A 271 15.39 -1.31 8.27
C ALA A 271 14.16 -1.01 9.16
N PRO A 272 13.69 -1.99 9.95
CA PRO A 272 12.50 -1.86 10.75
C PRO A 272 12.58 -0.75 11.79
N GLU A 273 13.76 -0.43 12.31
CA GLU A 273 14.00 0.64 13.30
C GLU A 273 13.71 2.04 12.75
N ARG A 274 13.74 2.18 11.41
CA ARG A 274 13.40 3.42 10.70
C ARG A 274 11.93 3.44 10.25
N GLY A 275 11.12 2.46 10.67
CA GLY A 275 9.74 2.32 10.20
C GLY A 275 9.63 2.02 8.69
N VAL A 276 10.70 1.54 8.07
CA VAL A 276 10.70 1.10 6.67
C VAL A 276 10.16 -0.31 6.60
N HIS A 277 9.14 -0.52 5.79
CA HIS A 277 8.65 -1.86 5.47
C HIS A 277 9.54 -2.52 4.44
N THR A 278 9.86 -3.79 4.63
CA THR A 278 10.58 -4.63 3.68
C THR A 278 9.81 -5.90 3.44
N PHE A 279 9.38 -6.12 2.19
CA PHE A 279 8.60 -7.26 1.77
C PHE A 279 9.20 -7.92 0.53
N CYS A 280 8.75 -9.14 0.23
CA CYS A 280 8.96 -9.72 -1.10
C CYS A 280 8.20 -8.90 -2.15
N HIS A 281 8.76 -8.73 -3.33
CA HIS A 281 8.03 -8.23 -4.48
C HIS A 281 7.17 -9.36 -5.09
N ALA A 282 6.22 -9.03 -5.97
CA ALA A 282 5.40 -10.00 -6.70
C ALA A 282 6.20 -10.86 -7.72
N LEU A 283 7.44 -10.50 -7.97
CA LEU A 283 8.32 -11.20 -8.92
C LEU A 283 9.38 -12.03 -8.18
N PRO A 284 9.80 -13.18 -8.77
CA PRO A 284 10.82 -14.04 -8.19
C PRO A 284 12.13 -13.30 -7.93
N GLY A 285 12.79 -13.62 -6.80
CA GLY A 285 14.11 -13.08 -6.46
C GLY A 285 14.17 -11.56 -6.29
N THR A 286 13.04 -10.91 -6.11
CA THR A 286 12.92 -9.45 -5.95
C THR A 286 12.23 -9.13 -4.64
N TRP A 287 12.69 -8.05 -3.98
CA TRP A 287 12.12 -7.48 -2.77
C TRP A 287 11.71 -6.03 -3.01
N HIS A 288 11.07 -5.42 -2.03
CA HIS A 288 10.84 -3.99 -2.07
C HIS A 288 10.91 -3.38 -0.66
N GLN A 289 11.25 -2.12 -0.62
CA GLN A 289 11.16 -1.30 0.58
C GLN A 289 10.05 -0.26 0.39
N MET A 290 9.35 0.04 1.49
CA MET A 290 8.36 1.12 1.52
C MET A 290 8.56 2.03 2.72
N ALA A 291 8.60 3.34 2.48
CA ALA A 291 8.35 4.35 3.48
C ALA A 291 6.89 4.80 3.38
N VAL A 292 6.21 4.84 4.52
CA VAL A 292 4.78 5.20 4.59
C VAL A 292 4.61 6.46 5.44
N MET A 293 3.97 7.46 4.84
CA MET A 293 3.55 8.71 5.46
C MET A 293 2.04 8.67 5.67
N LEU A 294 1.56 8.87 6.89
CA LEU A 294 0.14 8.65 7.22
C LEU A 294 -0.78 9.78 6.73
N SER A 295 -0.27 11.00 6.58
CA SER A 295 -1.04 12.17 6.13
C SER A 295 -0.27 12.92 5.05
N ALA A 296 -0.68 12.78 3.79
CA ALA A 296 -0.07 13.42 2.62
C ALA A 296 -1.04 14.40 1.93
N ALA A 297 -1.72 14.03 0.85
CA ALA A 297 -2.68 14.93 0.22
C ALA A 297 -3.91 15.23 1.12
N SER A 298 -4.15 14.42 2.15
CA SER A 298 -5.14 14.76 3.17
C SER A 298 -4.81 16.05 3.92
N CYS A 299 -3.53 16.38 4.11
CA CYS A 299 -3.11 17.65 4.71
C CYS A 299 -3.51 18.85 3.86
N LEU A 300 -3.41 18.73 2.53
CA LEU A 300 -3.86 19.79 1.61
C LEU A 300 -5.38 20.01 1.72
N ARG A 301 -6.17 18.94 1.72
CA ARG A 301 -7.62 19.04 1.90
C ARG A 301 -7.97 19.68 3.24
N TRP A 302 -7.30 19.26 4.31
CA TRP A 302 -7.49 19.79 5.65
C TRP A 302 -7.21 21.29 5.72
N VAL A 303 -6.07 21.76 5.19
CA VAL A 303 -5.72 23.18 5.23
C VAL A 303 -6.61 24.02 4.31
N THR A 304 -7.07 23.47 3.18
CA THR A 304 -8.05 24.11 2.31
C THR A 304 -9.34 24.43 3.06
N GLN A 305 -9.86 23.46 3.79
CA GLN A 305 -11.06 23.65 4.62
C GLN A 305 -10.80 24.61 5.78
N LEU A 306 -9.68 24.50 6.47
CA LEU A 306 -9.31 25.33 7.61
C LEU A 306 -9.17 26.81 7.22
N THR A 307 -8.62 27.09 6.06
CA THR A 307 -8.35 28.47 5.59
C THR A 307 -9.49 29.06 4.76
N GLY A 308 -10.55 28.29 4.48
CA GLY A 308 -11.68 28.72 3.66
C GLY A 308 -11.30 29.03 2.21
N ALA A 309 -10.27 28.35 1.67
CA ALA A 309 -9.97 28.40 0.24
C ALA A 309 -11.09 27.75 -0.56
N ALA A 310 -11.31 28.17 -1.80
CA ALA A 310 -12.39 27.69 -2.64
C ALA A 310 -12.28 26.17 -2.91
N ASP A 311 -11.07 25.71 -3.20
CA ASP A 311 -10.69 24.31 -3.39
C ASP A 311 -9.17 24.15 -3.27
N GLU A 312 -8.70 22.90 -3.36
CA GLU A 312 -7.26 22.59 -3.28
C GLU A 312 -6.45 23.23 -4.41
N ALA A 313 -7.03 23.33 -5.61
CA ALA A 313 -6.35 23.90 -6.77
C ALA A 313 -6.12 25.42 -6.61
N ALA A 314 -7.12 26.15 -6.08
CA ALA A 314 -7.02 27.55 -5.76
C ALA A 314 -5.93 27.82 -4.70
N LEU A 315 -5.89 27.03 -3.62
CA LEU A 315 -4.87 27.16 -2.58
C LEU A 315 -3.46 26.86 -3.11
N ILE A 316 -3.31 25.86 -3.96
CA ILE A 316 -2.03 25.57 -4.62
C ILE A 316 -1.59 26.75 -5.49
N ALA A 317 -2.50 27.35 -6.27
CA ALA A 317 -2.19 28.50 -7.12
C ALA A 317 -1.74 29.72 -6.28
N GLU A 318 -2.39 29.99 -5.15
CA GLU A 318 -1.96 31.04 -4.22
C GLU A 318 -0.55 30.76 -3.65
N ALA A 319 -0.28 29.51 -3.25
CA ALA A 319 1.03 29.11 -2.75
C ALA A 319 2.13 29.17 -3.86
N GLU A 320 1.80 28.83 -5.10
CA GLU A 320 2.70 28.93 -6.24
C GLU A 320 3.06 30.38 -6.57
N ALA A 321 2.11 31.30 -6.40
CA ALA A 321 2.32 32.72 -6.66
C ALA A 321 3.24 33.43 -5.63
N LEU A 322 3.55 32.79 -4.50
CA LEU A 322 4.48 33.35 -3.50
C LEU A 322 5.89 33.55 -4.08
N GLY A 323 6.47 34.72 -3.84
CA GLY A 323 7.88 34.97 -4.13
C GLY A 323 8.82 34.24 -3.15
N ASP A 324 10.09 34.16 -3.51
CA ASP A 324 11.10 33.41 -2.73
C ASP A 324 11.24 33.92 -1.28
N ASP A 325 11.13 35.25 -1.07
CA ASP A 325 11.16 35.83 0.28
C ASP A 325 9.97 35.38 1.14
N SER A 326 8.77 35.29 0.59
CA SER A 326 7.59 34.80 1.30
C SER A 326 7.69 33.32 1.60
N ARG A 327 8.17 32.52 0.64
CA ARG A 327 8.47 31.08 0.85
C ARG A 327 9.51 30.87 1.96
N ALA A 328 10.56 31.71 2.00
CA ALA A 328 11.61 31.63 3.01
C ALA A 328 11.08 31.93 4.43
N ARG A 329 10.10 32.83 4.55
CA ARG A 329 9.46 33.21 5.82
C ARG A 329 8.23 32.38 6.19
N ALA A 330 7.70 31.56 5.26
CA ALA A 330 6.53 30.71 5.55
C ALA A 330 6.79 29.82 6.77
N PRO A 331 5.78 29.55 7.60
CA PRO A 331 5.96 28.67 8.76
C PRO A 331 6.38 27.26 8.30
N LEU A 332 7.01 26.50 9.18
CA LEU A 332 7.25 25.08 8.95
C LEU A 332 6.04 24.29 9.43
N PHE A 333 5.68 23.24 8.69
CA PHE A 333 4.58 22.38 9.05
C PHE A 333 5.02 20.92 9.20
N LEU A 334 4.78 20.33 10.38
CA LEU A 334 4.88 18.88 10.59
C LEU A 334 3.56 18.23 10.19
N PRO A 335 3.51 17.39 9.14
CA PRO A 335 2.25 16.90 8.56
C PRO A 335 1.65 15.71 9.31
N TYR A 336 1.95 15.52 10.59
CA TYR A 336 1.65 14.31 11.36
C TYR A 336 0.23 14.30 11.95
N LEU A 337 -0.79 14.69 11.15
CA LEU A 337 -2.18 14.85 11.61
C LEU A 337 -2.79 13.54 12.17
N SER A 338 -2.28 12.38 11.74
CA SER A 338 -2.78 11.06 12.13
C SER A 338 -1.68 10.19 12.77
N GLY A 339 -0.70 10.80 13.41
CA GLY A 339 0.55 10.14 13.75
C GLY A 339 1.49 10.08 12.55
N GLU A 340 2.67 9.46 12.71
CA GLU A 340 3.57 9.24 11.59
C GLU A 340 4.28 7.88 11.70
N ARG A 341 4.41 7.19 10.55
CA ARG A 341 5.10 5.90 10.48
C ARG A 341 6.58 6.10 10.18
N THR A 342 6.94 6.35 8.94
CA THR A 342 8.35 6.51 8.55
C THR A 342 8.77 7.97 8.62
N PRO A 343 9.87 8.31 9.31
CA PRO A 343 10.81 7.43 9.99
C PRO A 343 10.56 7.26 11.50
N HIS A 344 9.47 7.79 12.05
CA HIS A 344 9.30 8.00 13.50
C HIS A 344 8.60 6.84 14.21
N ASN A 345 7.70 6.12 13.51
CA ASN A 345 6.79 5.13 14.10
C ASN A 345 6.10 5.63 15.38
N ASP A 346 5.55 6.85 15.32
CA ASP A 346 4.92 7.52 16.44
C ASP A 346 3.43 7.78 16.16
N ALA A 347 2.57 6.96 16.73
CA ALA A 347 1.11 7.09 16.61
C ALA A 347 0.56 8.33 17.35
N PHE A 348 1.34 8.88 18.29
CA PHE A 348 0.96 10.05 19.08
C PHE A 348 1.38 11.37 18.44
N ALA A 349 2.27 11.36 17.46
CA ALA A 349 2.67 12.57 16.73
C ALA A 349 1.45 13.32 16.19
N ARG A 350 1.49 14.66 16.24
CA ARG A 350 0.43 15.55 15.76
C ARG A 350 0.99 16.61 14.83
N GLY A 351 0.11 17.19 14.01
CA GLY A 351 0.44 18.32 13.15
C GLY A 351 0.87 19.54 13.96
N VAL A 352 1.93 20.22 13.50
CA VAL A 352 2.46 21.43 14.15
C VAL A 352 2.79 22.47 13.11
N TRP A 353 2.35 23.72 13.32
CA TRP A 353 2.91 24.88 12.65
C TRP A 353 3.90 25.60 13.56
N PHE A 354 5.09 25.82 13.05
CA PHE A 354 6.15 26.52 13.76
C PHE A 354 6.56 27.81 13.02
N GLY A 355 6.59 28.93 13.73
CA GLY A 355 7.02 30.21 13.18
C GLY A 355 5.87 31.03 12.56
N LEU A 356 4.64 30.92 13.06
CA LEU A 356 3.54 31.80 12.68
C LEU A 356 3.81 33.26 13.12
N GLY A 357 3.46 34.21 12.27
CA GLY A 357 3.49 35.65 12.54
C GLY A 357 2.16 36.31 12.20
N HIS A 358 2.00 37.56 12.56
CA HIS A 358 0.79 38.34 12.25
C HIS A 358 0.56 38.54 10.74
N ASP A 359 1.61 38.43 9.95
CA ASP A 359 1.65 38.56 8.49
C ASP A 359 1.51 37.21 7.76
N THR A 360 1.36 36.11 8.50
CA THR A 360 1.14 34.79 7.90
C THR A 360 -0.27 34.70 7.32
N GLY A 361 -0.37 34.66 6.01
CA GLY A 361 -1.64 34.54 5.30
C GLY A 361 -1.94 33.11 4.83
N ARG A 362 -3.06 32.98 4.12
CA ARG A 362 -3.55 31.71 3.58
C ARG A 362 -2.56 31.06 2.61
N ALA A 363 -1.94 31.87 1.75
CA ALA A 363 -0.96 31.39 0.77
C ALA A 363 0.27 30.77 1.45
N GLU A 364 0.80 31.40 2.51
CA GLU A 364 1.94 30.91 3.28
C GLU A 364 1.57 29.64 4.05
N LEU A 365 0.35 29.53 4.61
CA LEU A 365 -0.13 28.29 5.24
C LEU A 365 -0.28 27.17 4.23
N GLY A 366 -0.84 27.44 3.05
CA GLY A 366 -0.93 26.48 1.94
C GLY A 366 0.45 25.99 1.51
N TYR A 367 1.40 26.92 1.26
CA TYR A 367 2.77 26.57 0.90
C TYR A 367 3.45 25.71 1.97
N SER A 368 3.32 26.08 3.24
CA SER A 368 3.93 25.35 4.35
C SER A 368 3.46 23.90 4.44
N VAL A 369 2.18 23.64 4.11
CA VAL A 369 1.62 22.28 4.07
C VAL A 369 2.16 21.50 2.88
N LEU A 370 2.21 22.10 1.67
CA LEU A 370 2.80 21.46 0.49
C LEU A 370 4.27 21.11 0.71
N GLU A 371 5.04 22.04 1.31
CA GLU A 371 6.45 21.86 1.65
C GLU A 371 6.63 20.82 2.77
N GLY A 372 5.82 20.86 3.83
CA GLY A 372 5.89 19.91 4.95
C GLY A 372 5.65 18.47 4.50
N VAL A 373 4.68 18.25 3.61
CA VAL A 373 4.46 16.94 2.98
C VAL A 373 5.66 16.53 2.12
N ALA A 374 6.22 17.44 1.32
CA ALA A 374 7.42 17.16 0.53
C ALA A 374 8.62 16.77 1.44
N PHE A 375 8.76 17.40 2.60
CA PHE A 375 9.81 17.07 3.58
C PHE A 375 9.56 15.72 4.26
N GLY A 376 8.31 15.38 4.62
CA GLY A 376 7.99 14.06 5.14
C GLY A 376 8.30 12.95 4.12
N LEU A 377 8.03 13.18 2.84
CA LEU A 377 8.39 12.26 1.76
C LEU A 377 9.91 12.18 1.58
N ALA A 378 10.65 13.30 1.73
CA ALA A 378 12.11 13.32 1.70
C ALA A 378 12.71 12.54 2.88
N ASP A 379 12.09 12.57 4.06
CA ASP A 379 12.50 11.75 5.21
C ASP A 379 12.27 10.27 4.96
N GLY A 380 11.13 9.92 4.35
CA GLY A 380 10.85 8.55 3.92
C GLY A 380 11.84 8.04 2.87
N HIS A 381 12.16 8.87 1.87
CA HIS A 381 13.19 8.58 0.88
C HIS A 381 14.57 8.37 1.54
N ALA A 382 14.98 9.28 2.42
CA ALA A 382 16.25 9.16 3.13
C ALA A 382 16.32 7.86 3.97
N ALA A 383 15.22 7.48 4.64
CA ALA A 383 15.16 6.24 5.41
C ALA A 383 15.36 4.98 4.53
N VAL A 384 14.82 4.98 3.31
CA VAL A 384 15.03 3.89 2.34
C VAL A 384 16.48 3.87 1.84
N LEU A 385 17.07 5.02 1.53
CA LEU A 385 18.48 5.10 1.11
C LEU A 385 19.43 4.67 2.22
N ASP A 386 19.21 5.10 3.47
CA ASP A 386 19.99 4.69 4.64
C ASP A 386 19.93 3.16 4.86
N ALA A 387 18.84 2.53 4.49
CA ALA A 387 18.66 1.07 4.50
C ALA A 387 19.32 0.36 3.30
N GLY A 388 20.08 1.07 2.48
CA GLY A 388 20.78 0.54 1.30
C GLY A 388 19.88 0.40 0.05
N GLY A 389 18.67 0.92 0.09
CA GLY A 389 17.83 1.05 -1.11
C GLY A 389 18.44 2.05 -2.11
N VAL A 390 18.10 1.90 -3.39
CA VAL A 390 18.55 2.80 -4.45
C VAL A 390 17.34 3.27 -5.25
N ALA A 391 17.20 4.57 -5.47
CA ALA A 391 16.12 5.16 -6.27
C ALA A 391 16.72 5.82 -7.52
N ARG A 392 16.79 5.08 -8.64
CA ARG A 392 17.34 5.57 -9.91
C ARG A 392 16.26 6.21 -10.79
N SER A 393 15.04 5.68 -10.72
CA SER A 393 13.89 6.23 -11.44
C SER A 393 12.66 6.15 -10.55
N VAL A 394 11.95 7.26 -10.41
CA VAL A 394 10.78 7.36 -9.53
C VAL A 394 9.61 7.94 -10.30
N SER A 395 8.49 7.21 -10.32
CA SER A 395 7.23 7.69 -10.86
C SER A 395 6.38 8.34 -9.77
N LEU A 396 5.78 9.49 -10.04
CA LEU A 396 4.83 10.15 -9.14
C LEU A 396 3.40 9.86 -9.59
N THR A 397 2.59 9.33 -8.67
CA THR A 397 1.19 8.94 -8.91
C THR A 397 0.26 9.48 -7.81
N GLY A 398 -1.04 9.23 -7.96
CA GLY A 398 -2.05 9.67 -6.99
C GLY A 398 -2.62 11.06 -7.29
N GLY A 399 -3.64 11.46 -6.52
CA GLY A 399 -4.37 12.72 -6.78
C GLY A 399 -3.51 13.98 -6.71
N GLY A 400 -2.53 14.01 -5.81
CA GLY A 400 -1.61 15.14 -5.65
C GLY A 400 -0.65 15.34 -6.83
N SER A 401 -0.40 14.32 -7.65
CA SER A 401 0.45 14.41 -8.84
C SER A 401 -0.12 15.32 -9.94
N ARG A 402 -1.40 15.68 -9.86
CA ARG A 402 -2.04 16.61 -10.81
C ARG A 402 -1.45 18.02 -10.73
N SER A 403 -0.91 18.42 -9.58
CA SER A 403 -0.24 19.72 -9.43
C SER A 403 1.21 19.65 -9.88
N ARG A 404 1.54 20.36 -10.97
CA ARG A 404 2.91 20.49 -11.47
C ARG A 404 3.82 21.22 -10.48
N PHE A 405 3.28 22.22 -9.79
CA PHE A 405 4.02 22.94 -8.75
C PHE A 405 4.41 22.00 -7.61
N TRP A 406 3.44 21.24 -7.09
CA TRP A 406 3.72 20.31 -5.99
C TRP A 406 4.67 19.18 -6.40
N ALA A 407 4.50 18.64 -7.62
CA ALA A 407 5.42 17.64 -8.17
C ALA A 407 6.87 18.17 -8.24
N ARG A 408 7.09 19.41 -8.70
CA ARG A 408 8.41 20.05 -8.73
C ARG A 408 8.96 20.35 -7.34
N LEU A 409 8.10 20.73 -6.39
CA LEU A 409 8.49 20.95 -4.99
C LEU A 409 8.96 19.63 -4.34
N ILE A 410 8.24 18.54 -4.56
CA ILE A 410 8.63 17.20 -4.09
C ILE A 410 9.94 16.79 -4.76
N ALA A 411 10.06 16.87 -6.08
CA ALA A 411 11.29 16.56 -6.80
C ALA A 411 12.50 17.34 -6.25
N SER A 412 12.29 18.64 -5.95
CA SER A 412 13.33 19.50 -5.40
C SER A 412 13.70 19.14 -3.94
N ALA A 413 12.73 18.73 -3.13
CA ALA A 413 12.98 18.31 -1.75
C ALA A 413 13.71 16.96 -1.67
N LEU A 414 13.40 16.02 -2.58
CA LEU A 414 14.05 14.73 -2.70
C LEU A 414 15.41 14.81 -3.44
N ASP A 415 15.64 15.86 -4.22
CA ASP A 415 16.73 16.00 -5.19
C ASP A 415 16.75 14.86 -6.24
N VAL A 416 15.56 14.45 -6.68
CA VAL A 416 15.34 13.34 -7.64
C VAL A 416 14.33 13.78 -8.70
N PRO A 417 14.60 13.60 -10.01
CA PRO A 417 13.60 13.82 -11.04
C PRO A 417 12.46 12.79 -10.91
N LEU A 418 11.22 13.27 -11.07
CA LEU A 418 10.03 12.44 -11.00
C LEU A 418 9.38 12.35 -12.38
N THR A 419 9.06 11.13 -12.81
CA THR A 419 8.24 10.92 -14.01
C THR A 419 6.77 10.92 -13.62
N LEU A 420 5.92 11.55 -14.43
CA LEU A 420 4.48 11.53 -14.28
C LEU A 420 3.91 10.64 -15.39
N PRO A 421 3.59 9.38 -15.08
CA PRO A 421 3.01 8.48 -16.05
C PRO A 421 1.59 8.89 -16.40
N GLU A 422 1.09 8.40 -17.52
CA GLU A 422 -0.33 8.48 -17.84
C GLU A 422 -1.14 7.90 -16.67
N ALA A 423 -2.06 8.72 -16.14
CA ALA A 423 -2.80 8.35 -14.94
C ALA A 423 -3.67 7.12 -15.21
N SER A 424 -3.42 6.04 -14.48
CA SER A 424 -4.27 4.87 -14.47
C SER A 424 -5.00 4.81 -13.13
N GLU A 425 -6.33 4.96 -13.15
CA GLU A 425 -7.18 4.74 -11.97
C GLU A 425 -7.21 3.27 -11.53
N VAL A 426 -6.61 2.39 -12.32
CA VAL A 426 -6.64 0.93 -12.14
C VAL A 426 -5.25 0.33 -11.97
N GLY A 427 -4.29 1.09 -11.42
CA GLY A 427 -2.88 0.67 -11.33
C GLY A 427 -2.66 -0.73 -10.76
N ALA A 428 -3.27 -1.04 -9.62
CA ALA A 428 -3.17 -2.36 -8.98
C ALA A 428 -3.90 -3.45 -9.79
N ALA A 429 -5.10 -3.15 -10.33
CA ALA A 429 -5.82 -4.09 -11.19
C ALA A 429 -5.08 -4.34 -12.52
N LEU A 430 -4.44 -3.32 -13.10
CA LEU A 430 -3.57 -3.48 -14.27
C LEU A 430 -2.37 -4.37 -13.95
N GLY A 431 -1.72 -4.13 -12.81
CA GLY A 431 -0.61 -4.98 -12.33
C GLY A 431 -1.04 -6.43 -12.12
N ALA A 432 -2.21 -6.63 -11.52
CA ALA A 432 -2.81 -7.96 -11.38
C ALA A 432 -3.03 -8.62 -12.75
N ALA A 433 -3.60 -7.92 -13.74
CA ALA A 433 -3.80 -8.46 -15.10
C ALA A 433 -2.47 -8.87 -15.75
N ARG A 434 -1.39 -8.08 -15.55
CA ARG A 434 -0.03 -8.39 -16.02
C ARG A 434 0.51 -9.67 -15.37
N LEU A 435 0.30 -9.86 -14.06
CA LEU A 435 0.65 -11.12 -13.38
C LEU A 435 -0.17 -12.30 -13.92
N GLY A 436 -1.47 -12.09 -14.19
CA GLY A 436 -2.32 -13.06 -14.86
C GLY A 436 -1.79 -13.48 -16.23
N ARG A 437 -1.27 -12.52 -17.01
CA ARG A 437 -0.61 -12.78 -18.30
C ARG A 437 0.67 -13.59 -18.12
N LEU A 438 1.55 -13.22 -17.21
CA LEU A 438 2.79 -13.96 -16.94
C LEU A 438 2.53 -15.42 -16.54
N ALA A 439 1.49 -15.66 -15.74
CA ALA A 439 1.10 -17.03 -15.35
C ALA A 439 0.50 -17.84 -16.51
N ALA A 440 -0.25 -17.20 -17.40
CA ALA A 440 -0.88 -17.86 -18.55
C ALA A 440 0.06 -18.02 -19.74
N GLU A 441 1.08 -17.17 -19.88
CA GLU A 441 2.06 -17.14 -20.96
C GLU A 441 3.49 -17.29 -20.40
N PRO A 442 3.95 -18.50 -20.00
CA PRO A 442 5.26 -18.70 -19.36
C PRO A 442 6.47 -18.26 -20.20
N SER A 443 6.31 -18.12 -21.52
CA SER A 443 7.34 -17.63 -22.43
C SER A 443 7.38 -16.09 -22.54
N ALA A 444 6.41 -15.38 -21.98
CA ALA A 444 6.37 -13.93 -22.04
C ALA A 444 7.44 -13.33 -21.11
N SER A 445 8.18 -12.33 -21.60
CA SER A 445 9.20 -11.68 -20.78
C SER A 445 8.55 -10.69 -19.77
N ILE A 446 9.12 -10.62 -18.57
CA ILE A 446 8.70 -9.63 -17.57
C ILE A 446 8.83 -8.20 -18.12
N ALA A 447 9.90 -7.91 -18.86
CA ALA A 447 10.15 -6.60 -19.43
C ALA A 447 9.06 -6.17 -20.43
N ASP A 448 8.58 -7.09 -21.25
CA ASP A 448 7.53 -6.79 -22.25
C ASP A 448 6.15 -6.67 -21.60
N VAL A 449 5.83 -7.58 -20.67
CA VAL A 449 4.51 -7.58 -20.01
C VAL A 449 4.38 -6.43 -19.05
N CYS A 450 5.45 -6.10 -18.32
CA CYS A 450 5.46 -5.06 -17.28
C CYS A 450 6.11 -3.76 -17.76
N ALA A 451 6.07 -3.47 -19.07
CA ALA A 451 6.58 -2.20 -19.59
C ALA A 451 5.96 -1.00 -18.86
N PRO A 452 6.76 0.03 -18.52
CA PRO A 452 6.23 1.23 -17.88
C PRO A 452 5.16 1.90 -18.75
N PRO A 453 4.12 2.52 -18.15
CA PRO A 453 3.16 3.31 -18.90
C PRO A 453 3.84 4.53 -19.53
N PRO A 454 3.25 5.12 -20.60
CA PRO A 454 3.75 6.33 -21.21
C PRO A 454 3.92 7.45 -20.20
N VAL A 455 5.05 8.18 -20.27
CA VAL A 455 5.31 9.34 -19.43
C VAL A 455 4.66 10.57 -20.08
N THR A 456 3.74 11.22 -19.37
CA THR A 456 3.06 12.43 -19.85
C THR A 456 3.82 13.70 -19.53
N ALA A 457 4.67 13.66 -18.48
CA ALA A 457 5.50 14.78 -18.06
C ALA A 457 6.63 14.36 -17.12
N MET A 458 7.56 15.29 -16.93
CA MET A 458 8.62 15.22 -15.92
C MET A 458 8.48 16.37 -14.92
N ALA A 459 8.89 16.13 -13.69
CA ALA A 459 9.09 17.15 -12.68
C ALA A 459 10.55 17.07 -12.22
N ASP A 460 11.37 17.96 -12.76
CA ASP A 460 12.78 18.05 -12.39
C ASP A 460 12.98 18.90 -11.14
N PRO A 461 14.00 18.60 -10.32
CA PRO A 461 14.43 19.47 -9.23
C PRO A 461 14.73 20.88 -9.72
N VAL A 462 14.24 21.89 -9.01
CA VAL A 462 14.49 23.32 -9.33
C VAL A 462 15.75 23.76 -8.60
N ALA A 463 16.84 23.94 -9.33
CA ALA A 463 18.14 24.23 -8.75
C ALA A 463 18.14 25.49 -7.84
N THR A 464 17.37 26.52 -8.19
CA THR A 464 17.24 27.76 -7.41
C THR A 464 16.49 27.59 -6.09
N TRP A 465 15.66 26.56 -5.94
CA TRP A 465 14.94 26.28 -4.70
C TRP A 465 15.76 25.43 -3.72
N GLN A 466 16.69 24.65 -4.20
CA GLN A 466 17.40 23.68 -3.39
C GLN A 466 18.15 24.24 -2.17
N PRO A 467 18.86 25.39 -2.24
CA PRO A 467 19.54 25.95 -1.06
C PRO A 467 18.55 26.29 0.06
N LEU A 468 17.42 26.90 -0.29
CA LEU A 468 16.35 27.21 0.66
C LEU A 468 15.75 25.96 1.24
N LEU A 469 15.34 24.99 0.40
CA LEU A 469 14.70 23.76 0.83
C LEU A 469 15.61 22.91 1.73
N ARG A 470 16.91 22.81 1.45
CA ARG A 470 17.88 22.11 2.33
C ARG A 470 17.95 22.75 3.71
N THR A 471 18.00 24.08 3.78
CA THR A 471 18.03 24.81 5.06
C THR A 471 16.71 24.58 5.83
N ARG A 472 15.57 24.65 5.17
CA ARG A 472 14.26 24.48 5.78
C ARG A 472 14.00 23.02 6.18
N LEU A 473 14.44 22.04 5.37
CA LEU A 473 14.37 20.61 5.72
C LEU A 473 15.19 20.29 6.98
N ALA A 474 16.40 20.86 7.12
CA ALA A 474 17.19 20.69 8.34
C ALA A 474 16.45 21.23 9.58
N ARG A 475 15.80 22.39 9.46
CA ARG A 475 14.97 22.96 10.54
C ARG A 475 13.72 22.12 10.82
N PHE A 476 13.05 21.60 9.78
CA PHE A 476 11.90 20.70 9.88
C PHE A 476 12.27 19.45 10.71
N ARG A 477 13.40 18.80 10.37
CA ARG A 477 13.89 17.63 11.10
C ARG A 477 14.22 17.94 12.56
N ALA A 478 14.72 19.13 12.85
CA ALA A 478 15.07 19.58 14.21
C ALA A 478 13.83 19.83 15.09
N LEU A 479 12.62 19.99 14.52
CA LEU A 479 11.42 20.25 15.30
C LEU A 479 10.87 18.99 16.00
N TYR A 480 10.94 17.82 15.35
CA TYR A 480 10.27 16.62 15.88
C TYR A 480 10.86 16.14 17.22
N PRO A 481 12.20 16.00 17.43
CA PRO A 481 12.73 15.42 18.64
C PRO A 481 12.31 16.13 19.94
N PRO A 482 12.34 17.48 20.04
CA PRO A 482 11.89 18.16 21.25
C PRO A 482 10.36 18.15 21.42
N LEU A 483 9.58 17.98 20.34
CA LEU A 483 8.12 17.95 20.39
C LEU A 483 7.57 16.55 20.68
N SER A 484 8.26 15.50 20.30
CA SER A 484 7.79 14.12 20.45
C SER A 484 7.32 13.76 21.86
N PRO A 485 8.04 14.14 22.96
CA PRO A 485 7.56 13.89 24.31
C PRO A 485 6.24 14.63 24.65
N LEU A 486 6.00 15.79 24.00
CA LEU A 486 4.82 16.63 24.25
C LEU A 486 3.55 16.12 23.55
N PHE A 487 3.67 15.15 22.66
CA PHE A 487 2.51 14.50 22.00
C PHE A 487 1.87 13.41 22.87
N ARG A 488 2.32 13.23 24.11
CA ARG A 488 1.76 12.28 25.05
C ARG A 488 1.29 13.01 26.30
N THR A 489 0.19 12.57 26.87
CA THR A 489 -0.23 12.98 28.21
C THR A 489 0.63 12.27 29.27
N ASP A 490 0.61 12.74 30.51
CA ASP A 490 1.43 12.18 31.61
C ASP A 490 1.14 10.69 31.86
N ASP A 491 -0.04 10.19 31.49
CA ASP A 491 -0.42 8.77 31.55
C ASP A 491 -0.07 7.99 30.29
N GLY A 492 0.60 8.61 29.30
CA GLY A 492 1.01 7.99 28.05
C GLY A 492 -0.11 7.84 27.02
N SER A 493 -1.30 8.36 27.27
CA SER A 493 -2.41 8.40 26.30
C SER A 493 -2.24 9.52 25.26
N PRO A 494 -2.96 9.48 24.12
CA PRO A 494 -3.01 10.63 23.21
C PRO A 494 -3.70 11.82 23.89
N PRO A 495 -3.24 13.06 23.59
CA PRO A 495 -3.82 14.30 24.13
C PRO A 495 -5.26 14.52 23.66
#